data_e26826c54a46db1a77c0af6599d4493f
#
_entry.id   e26826c54a46db1a77c0af6599d4493f
#
_cell.length_a   1.000
_cell.length_b   1.000
_cell.length_c   1.000
_cell.angle_alpha   90.00
_cell.angle_beta   90.00
_cell.angle_gamma   90.00
#
_symmetry.space_group_name_H-M   'P 1'
#
loop_
_entity.id
_entity.type
_entity.pdbx_description
1 polymer ?
#
loop_
_entity_poly.entity_id
_entity_poly.type
_entity_poly.pdbx_seq_one_letter_code
_entity_poly.pdbx_strand_id
1 'polypeptide(L)'
;MINKQKRFVIWILWLLIVPAGLFISYIDYPIMSNLLSIDIFLFLILLCIITYFPIMINGLPIFLLQGVSLAIFLQYGLFVEIILSQIGVMTLLYRIKISKDELFRIPMNSLMFFINSLTSGLIYYWLGGQHSNLDLSDLSVFSLIVIHQIVWFLSNFICALLIDLFVYETEVAFVAKDQVADVVSSIIIFPIGLLLYSTYQELGLIAIMIVGIP
;
A
#
# COMPACT_ATOMS: atom_id res chain seq x y z
N MET A 1 -6.27 -24.15 13.24
CA MET A 1 -6.55 -24.20 11.76
C MET A 1 -7.78 -23.38 11.47
N ILE A 2 -7.72 -22.47 10.50
CA ILE A 2 -8.87 -21.64 10.13
C ILE A 2 -9.97 -22.48 9.48
N ASN A 3 -11.22 -22.24 9.88
CA ASN A 3 -12.40 -22.94 9.37
C ASN A 3 -12.56 -22.73 7.84
N LYS A 4 -12.98 -23.77 7.11
CA LYS A 4 -13.24 -23.71 5.65
C LYS A 4 -14.21 -22.58 5.27
N GLN A 5 -15.23 -22.34 6.09
CA GLN A 5 -16.21 -21.27 5.87
C GLN A 5 -15.56 -19.88 5.90
N LYS A 6 -14.66 -19.60 6.87
CA LYS A 6 -13.93 -18.33 6.95
C LYS A 6 -13.03 -18.11 5.73
N ARG A 7 -12.33 -19.17 5.27
CA ARG A 7 -11.52 -19.11 4.03
C ARG A 7 -12.37 -18.75 2.82
N PHE A 8 -13.53 -19.37 2.68
CA PHE A 8 -14.46 -19.11 1.59
C PHE A 8 -15.00 -17.68 1.61
N VAL A 9 -15.36 -17.16 2.78
CA VAL A 9 -15.80 -15.76 2.96
C VAL A 9 -14.70 -14.77 2.54
N ILE A 10 -13.43 -15.01 2.90
CA ILE A 10 -12.31 -14.16 2.49
C ILE A 10 -12.20 -14.09 0.96
N TRP A 11 -12.31 -15.23 0.26
CA TRP A 11 -12.27 -15.26 -1.20
C TRP A 11 -13.45 -14.51 -1.84
N ILE A 12 -14.66 -14.64 -1.29
CA ILE A 12 -15.84 -13.90 -1.79
C ILE A 12 -15.66 -12.40 -1.58
N LEU A 13 -15.24 -11.97 -0.38
CA LEU A 13 -15.01 -10.56 -0.10
C LEU A 13 -13.97 -9.97 -1.06
N TRP A 14 -12.88 -10.68 -1.30
CA TRP A 14 -11.86 -10.25 -2.25
C TRP A 14 -12.41 -10.12 -3.68
N LEU A 15 -13.16 -11.12 -4.17
CA LEU A 15 -13.75 -11.13 -5.50
C LEU A 15 -14.81 -10.04 -5.71
N LEU A 16 -15.48 -9.60 -4.65
CA LEU A 16 -16.48 -8.53 -4.73
C LEU A 16 -15.87 -7.15 -4.57
N ILE A 17 -15.04 -6.96 -3.55
CA ILE A 17 -14.53 -5.64 -3.17
C ILE A 17 -13.43 -5.16 -4.12
N VAL A 18 -12.47 -6.01 -4.47
CA VAL A 18 -11.33 -5.58 -5.30
C VAL A 18 -11.75 -5.17 -6.70
N PRO A 19 -12.54 -5.96 -7.47
CA PRO A 19 -13.00 -5.52 -8.79
C PRO A 19 -13.92 -4.31 -8.74
N ALA A 20 -14.83 -4.22 -7.74
CA ALA A 20 -15.74 -3.09 -7.62
C ALA A 20 -14.97 -1.80 -7.31
N GLY A 21 -14.03 -1.84 -6.39
CA GLY A 21 -13.24 -0.66 -6.05
C GLY A 21 -12.25 -0.27 -7.15
N LEU A 22 -11.68 -1.23 -7.91
CA LEU A 22 -10.90 -0.93 -9.11
C LEU A 22 -11.76 -0.21 -10.16
N PHE A 23 -12.99 -0.65 -10.34
CA PHE A 23 -13.92 0.00 -11.27
C PHE A 23 -14.25 1.43 -10.85
N ILE A 24 -14.52 1.66 -9.55
CA ILE A 24 -14.77 3.00 -9.00
C ILE A 24 -13.54 3.89 -9.18
N SER A 25 -12.35 3.40 -8.79
CA SER A 25 -11.12 4.20 -8.92
C SER A 25 -10.77 4.54 -10.36
N TYR A 26 -11.14 3.69 -11.33
CA TYR A 26 -10.94 3.96 -12.74
C TYR A 26 -11.90 5.02 -13.29
N ILE A 27 -13.18 5.00 -12.88
CA ILE A 27 -14.19 5.94 -13.38
C ILE A 27 -14.03 7.34 -12.76
N ASP A 28 -13.89 7.40 -11.43
CA ASP A 28 -13.89 8.65 -10.70
C ASP A 28 -12.55 9.38 -10.74
N TYR A 29 -11.46 8.62 -10.91
CA TYR A 29 -10.08 9.13 -10.94
C TYR A 29 -9.32 8.57 -12.15
N PRO A 30 -9.72 8.99 -13.36
CA PRO A 30 -9.14 8.47 -14.59
C PRO A 30 -7.66 8.76 -14.68
N ILE A 31 -6.95 7.86 -15.33
CA ILE A 31 -5.52 7.94 -15.53
C ILE A 31 -5.20 9.12 -16.44
N MET A 32 -4.43 10.09 -15.92
CA MET A 32 -3.88 11.17 -16.73
C MET A 32 -2.65 10.76 -17.54
N SER A 33 -2.01 9.65 -17.20
CA SER A 33 -0.80 9.12 -17.84
C SER A 33 -1.07 7.83 -18.61
N ASN A 34 -0.25 7.56 -19.62
CA ASN A 34 -0.31 6.27 -20.31
C ASN A 34 0.17 5.17 -19.36
N LEU A 35 -0.67 4.19 -19.03
CA LEU A 35 -0.35 3.03 -18.18
C LEU A 35 0.88 2.23 -18.62
N LEU A 36 1.20 2.29 -19.92
CA LEU A 36 2.35 1.62 -20.51
C LEU A 36 3.59 2.52 -20.57
N SER A 37 3.62 3.61 -19.78
CA SER A 37 4.82 4.45 -19.72
C SER A 37 5.99 3.69 -19.08
N ILE A 38 7.20 3.99 -19.51
CA ILE A 38 8.42 3.41 -18.96
C ILE A 38 8.58 3.73 -17.47
N ASP A 39 8.08 4.88 -17.05
CA ASP A 39 8.13 5.35 -15.66
C ASP A 39 7.33 4.43 -14.74
N ILE A 40 6.10 4.13 -15.13
CA ILE A 40 5.21 3.22 -14.37
C ILE A 40 5.83 1.83 -14.29
N PHE A 41 6.43 1.36 -15.38
CA PHE A 41 7.13 0.07 -15.40
C PHE A 41 8.35 0.06 -14.47
N LEU A 42 9.12 1.13 -14.39
CA LEU A 42 10.25 1.23 -13.47
C LEU A 42 9.79 1.33 -12.01
N PHE A 43 8.72 2.05 -11.71
CA PHE A 43 8.10 2.03 -10.39
C PHE A 43 7.62 0.63 -9.99
N LEU A 44 7.06 -0.13 -10.94
CA LEU A 44 6.68 -1.52 -10.70
C LEU A 44 7.91 -2.38 -10.36
N ILE A 45 8.99 -2.25 -11.12
CA ILE A 45 10.25 -2.98 -10.84
C ILE A 45 10.78 -2.60 -9.45
N LEU A 46 10.85 -1.30 -9.14
CA LEU A 46 11.29 -0.82 -7.83
C LEU A 46 10.45 -1.44 -6.72
N LEU A 47 9.14 -1.41 -6.87
CA LEU A 47 8.20 -1.95 -5.89
C LEU A 47 8.38 -3.47 -5.70
N CYS A 48 8.63 -4.22 -6.77
CA CYS A 48 8.95 -5.65 -6.67
C CYS A 48 10.30 -5.89 -5.96
N ILE A 49 11.32 -5.08 -6.24
CA ILE A 49 12.63 -5.21 -5.58
C ILE A 49 12.51 -4.96 -4.08
N ILE A 50 11.91 -3.85 -3.67
CA ILE A 50 11.82 -3.49 -2.25
C ILE A 50 10.94 -4.45 -1.44
N THR A 51 9.92 -5.05 -2.07
CA THR A 51 9.10 -6.07 -1.42
C THR A 51 9.80 -7.42 -1.32
N TYR A 52 10.69 -7.70 -2.26
CA TYR A 52 11.51 -8.92 -2.22
C TYR A 52 12.65 -8.83 -1.20
N PHE A 53 13.24 -7.64 -0.99
CA PHE A 53 14.36 -7.39 -0.09
C PHE A 53 13.98 -6.42 1.03
N PRO A 54 13.32 -6.90 2.13
CA PRO A 54 12.99 -6.01 3.25
C PRO A 54 14.26 -5.54 3.97
N ILE A 55 14.22 -4.34 4.49
CA ILE A 55 15.26 -3.82 5.37
C ILE A 55 15.08 -4.45 6.75
N MET A 56 16.12 -5.05 7.29
CA MET A 56 16.10 -5.64 8.62
C MET A 56 16.60 -4.64 9.66
N ILE A 57 15.74 -4.17 10.55
CA ILE A 57 16.11 -3.30 11.67
C ILE A 57 15.84 -4.05 12.97
N ASN A 58 16.89 -4.32 13.74
CA ASN A 58 16.80 -5.07 15.01
C ASN A 58 16.04 -6.42 14.89
N GLY A 59 16.18 -7.09 13.75
CA GLY A 59 15.50 -8.38 13.48
C GLY A 59 14.05 -8.25 13.00
N LEU A 60 13.53 -7.03 12.89
CA LEU A 60 12.19 -6.77 12.34
C LEU A 60 12.30 -6.40 10.85
N PRO A 61 11.56 -7.07 9.96
CA PRO A 61 11.54 -6.72 8.55
C PRO A 61 10.70 -5.45 8.33
N ILE A 62 11.31 -4.42 7.77
CA ILE A 62 10.62 -3.20 7.33
C ILE A 62 10.46 -3.26 5.82
N PHE A 63 9.22 -3.20 5.36
CA PHE A 63 8.89 -3.19 3.95
C PHE A 63 8.63 -1.75 3.47
N LEU A 64 9.44 -1.26 2.55
CA LEU A 64 9.27 0.08 1.97
C LEU A 64 8.06 0.19 1.02
N LEU A 65 7.26 -0.88 0.90
CA LEU A 65 6.09 -0.96 0.02
C LEU A 65 5.17 0.26 0.18
N GLN A 66 4.84 0.64 1.42
CA GLN A 66 3.96 1.77 1.71
C GLN A 66 4.54 3.10 1.25
N GLY A 67 5.85 3.33 1.40
CA GLY A 67 6.50 4.57 0.96
C GLY A 67 6.52 4.71 -0.56
N VAL A 68 6.88 3.64 -1.27
CA VAL A 68 6.86 3.67 -2.74
C VAL A 68 5.42 3.73 -3.26
N SER A 69 4.46 3.06 -2.63
CA SER A 69 3.04 3.17 -2.93
C SER A 69 2.55 4.62 -2.78
N LEU A 70 2.94 5.32 -1.71
CA LEU A 70 2.64 6.74 -1.53
C LEU A 70 3.23 7.60 -2.66
N ALA A 71 4.48 7.39 -3.04
CA ALA A 71 5.10 8.13 -4.14
C ALA A 71 4.37 7.91 -5.47
N ILE A 72 3.96 6.66 -5.75
CA ILE A 72 3.15 6.30 -6.92
C ILE A 72 1.79 6.99 -6.87
N PHE A 73 1.12 6.98 -5.71
CA PHE A 73 -0.17 7.64 -5.51
C PHE A 73 -0.08 9.15 -5.79
N LEU A 74 0.91 9.83 -5.20
CA LEU A 74 1.10 11.26 -5.38
C LEU A 74 1.44 11.62 -6.84
N GLN A 75 2.12 10.73 -7.56
CA GLN A 75 2.54 10.98 -8.95
C GLN A 75 1.46 10.62 -9.98
N TYR A 76 0.83 9.44 -9.84
CA TYR A 76 -0.03 8.86 -10.87
C TYR A 76 -1.48 8.68 -10.43
N GLY A 77 -1.79 8.91 -9.15
CA GLY A 77 -3.11 8.77 -8.60
C GLY A 77 -3.48 7.36 -8.14
N LEU A 78 -4.70 7.26 -7.60
CA LEU A 78 -5.18 6.10 -6.87
C LEU A 78 -5.24 4.82 -7.72
N PHE A 79 -5.72 4.90 -8.95
CA PHE A 79 -5.91 3.71 -9.78
C PHE A 79 -4.57 3.01 -10.10
N VAL A 80 -3.56 3.79 -10.49
CA VAL A 80 -2.21 3.26 -10.80
C VAL A 80 -1.57 2.70 -9.54
N GLU A 81 -1.67 3.44 -8.43
CA GLU A 81 -1.15 3.00 -7.13
C GLU A 81 -1.73 1.66 -6.73
N ILE A 82 -3.05 1.48 -6.76
CA ILE A 82 -3.71 0.23 -6.40
C ILE A 82 -3.21 -0.93 -7.28
N ILE A 83 -3.12 -0.77 -8.59
CA ILE A 83 -2.66 -1.85 -9.47
C ILE A 83 -1.23 -2.26 -9.13
N LEU A 84 -0.32 -1.28 -8.99
CA LEU A 84 1.08 -1.57 -8.73
C LEU A 84 1.29 -2.16 -7.33
N SER A 85 0.59 -1.63 -6.32
CA SER A 85 0.67 -2.14 -4.95
C SER A 85 0.16 -3.58 -4.84
N GLN A 86 -0.91 -3.96 -5.58
CA GLN A 86 -1.38 -5.34 -5.63
C GLN A 86 -0.32 -6.29 -6.20
N ILE A 87 0.42 -5.89 -7.24
CA ILE A 87 1.52 -6.69 -7.78
C ILE A 87 2.66 -6.80 -6.75
N GLY A 88 2.98 -5.70 -6.04
CA GLY A 88 3.95 -5.70 -4.95
C GLY A 88 3.57 -6.67 -3.83
N VAL A 89 2.30 -6.65 -3.39
CA VAL A 89 1.78 -7.61 -2.40
C VAL A 89 1.91 -9.05 -2.89
N MET A 90 1.60 -9.34 -4.14
CA MET A 90 1.78 -10.69 -4.71
C MET A 90 3.25 -11.11 -4.72
N THR A 91 4.18 -10.21 -5.01
CA THR A 91 5.62 -10.45 -4.96
C THR A 91 6.07 -10.79 -3.53
N LEU A 92 5.56 -10.04 -2.53
CA LEU A 92 5.81 -10.31 -1.12
C LEU A 92 5.34 -11.71 -0.72
N LEU A 93 4.10 -12.05 -1.06
CA LEU A 93 3.49 -13.33 -0.71
C LEU A 93 4.19 -14.52 -1.39
N TYR A 94 4.64 -14.33 -2.64
CA TYR A 94 5.47 -15.32 -3.34
C TYR A 94 6.79 -15.57 -2.61
N ARG A 95 7.45 -14.52 -2.13
CA ARG A 95 8.71 -14.64 -1.37
C ARG A 95 8.53 -15.40 -0.06
N ILE A 96 7.44 -15.17 0.68
CA ILE A 96 7.15 -15.82 1.97
C ILE A 96 6.87 -17.33 1.79
N LYS A 97 6.71 -17.80 0.56
CA LYS A 97 6.44 -19.22 0.23
C LYS A 97 5.23 -19.78 0.99
N ILE A 98 4.08 -19.16 0.80
CA ILE A 98 2.82 -19.56 1.43
C ILE A 98 2.53 -21.04 1.15
N SER A 99 2.26 -21.80 2.21
CA SER A 99 1.87 -23.21 2.11
C SER A 99 0.47 -23.36 1.50
N LYS A 100 0.18 -24.55 0.93
CA LYS A 100 -1.16 -24.83 0.35
C LYS A 100 -2.30 -24.62 1.34
N ASP A 101 -2.07 -24.88 2.61
CA ASP A 101 -3.06 -24.70 3.68
C ASP A 101 -3.30 -23.24 4.04
N GLU A 102 -2.40 -22.35 3.65
CA GLU A 102 -2.44 -20.92 3.93
C GLU A 102 -2.78 -20.05 2.71
N LEU A 103 -3.19 -20.63 1.58
CA LEU A 103 -3.52 -19.89 0.36
C LEU A 103 -4.58 -18.80 0.55
N PHE A 104 -5.41 -18.89 1.59
CA PHE A 104 -6.36 -17.82 1.95
C PHE A 104 -5.66 -16.51 2.37
N ARG A 105 -4.38 -16.54 2.72
CA ARG A 105 -3.58 -15.33 3.02
C ARG A 105 -3.39 -14.45 1.79
N ILE A 106 -3.46 -15.02 0.58
CA ILE A 106 -3.32 -14.26 -0.67
C ILE A 106 -4.48 -13.26 -0.80
N PRO A 107 -5.75 -13.68 -0.90
CA PRO A 107 -6.86 -12.73 -0.99
C PRO A 107 -7.00 -11.87 0.26
N MET A 108 -6.64 -12.37 1.44
CA MET A 108 -6.73 -11.61 2.69
C MET A 108 -5.77 -10.42 2.72
N ASN A 109 -4.47 -10.62 2.44
CA ASN A 109 -3.49 -9.54 2.41
C ASN A 109 -3.75 -8.58 1.23
N SER A 110 -4.08 -9.13 0.05
CA SER A 110 -4.47 -8.33 -1.11
C SER A 110 -5.66 -7.42 -0.78
N LEU A 111 -6.70 -7.95 -0.13
CA LEU A 111 -7.88 -7.18 0.28
C LEU A 111 -7.52 -6.10 1.32
N MET A 112 -6.69 -6.41 2.30
CA MET A 112 -6.25 -5.46 3.31
C MET A 112 -5.52 -4.27 2.68
N PHE A 113 -4.50 -4.51 1.87
CA PHE A 113 -3.77 -3.45 1.18
C PHE A 113 -4.67 -2.66 0.24
N PHE A 114 -5.57 -3.34 -0.47
CA PHE A 114 -6.55 -2.71 -1.34
C PHE A 114 -7.46 -1.73 -0.58
N ILE A 115 -8.04 -2.16 0.56
CA ILE A 115 -8.89 -1.32 1.41
C ILE A 115 -8.11 -0.12 1.94
N ASN A 116 -6.88 -0.32 2.37
CA ASN A 116 -6.04 0.75 2.89
C ASN A 116 -5.79 1.84 1.83
N SER A 117 -5.34 1.45 0.63
CA SER A 117 -5.12 2.37 -0.48
C SER A 117 -6.41 3.05 -0.93
N LEU A 118 -7.50 2.27 -1.11
CA LEU A 118 -8.78 2.82 -1.56
C LEU A 118 -9.33 3.84 -0.55
N THR A 119 -9.36 3.49 0.73
CA THR A 119 -9.93 4.36 1.78
C THR A 119 -9.12 5.65 1.93
N SER A 120 -7.79 5.55 2.00
CA SER A 120 -6.93 6.72 2.15
C SER A 120 -6.96 7.62 0.91
N GLY A 121 -6.94 7.04 -0.29
CA GLY A 121 -7.01 7.79 -1.53
C GLY A 121 -8.35 8.49 -1.72
N LEU A 122 -9.48 7.82 -1.45
CA LEU A 122 -10.81 8.44 -1.54
C LEU A 122 -10.98 9.59 -0.56
N ILE A 123 -10.54 9.45 0.69
CA ILE A 123 -10.59 10.54 1.67
C ILE A 123 -9.68 11.70 1.25
N TYR A 124 -8.48 11.42 0.75
CA TYR A 124 -7.59 12.44 0.22
C TYR A 124 -8.25 13.28 -0.88
N TYR A 125 -8.86 12.64 -1.87
CA TYR A 125 -9.57 13.34 -2.95
C TYR A 125 -10.83 14.05 -2.48
N TRP A 126 -11.59 13.44 -1.57
CA TRP A 126 -12.78 14.07 -0.99
C TRP A 126 -12.46 15.36 -0.25
N LEU A 127 -11.27 15.46 0.36
CA LEU A 127 -10.77 16.68 1.00
C LEU A 127 -10.17 17.69 0.01
N GLY A 128 -10.23 17.43 -1.31
CA GLY A 128 -9.73 18.33 -2.35
C GLY A 128 -8.27 18.06 -2.75
N GLY A 129 -7.69 16.95 -2.33
CA GLY A 129 -6.35 16.52 -2.74
C GLY A 129 -6.27 16.28 -4.26
N GLN A 130 -5.11 16.52 -4.82
CA GLN A 130 -4.77 16.27 -6.21
C GLN A 130 -3.54 15.39 -6.30
N HIS A 131 -3.27 14.83 -7.46
CA HIS A 131 -2.04 14.09 -7.74
C HIS A 131 -1.30 14.75 -8.91
N SER A 132 -0.02 14.42 -9.07
CA SER A 132 0.88 15.02 -10.06
C SER A 132 1.21 16.51 -9.79
N ASN A 133 2.46 16.87 -9.96
CA ASN A 133 2.98 18.24 -9.82
C ASN A 133 2.57 18.96 -8.52
N LEU A 134 2.61 18.25 -7.40
CA LEU A 134 2.26 18.80 -6.10
C LEU A 134 3.40 19.68 -5.55
N ASP A 135 3.04 20.87 -5.07
CA ASP A 135 3.98 21.71 -4.32
C ASP A 135 4.00 21.27 -2.84
N LEU A 136 5.02 20.51 -2.47
CA LEU A 136 5.20 20.04 -1.08
C LEU A 136 5.55 21.16 -0.10
N SER A 137 5.89 22.37 -0.56
CA SER A 137 6.10 23.54 0.28
C SER A 137 4.78 24.20 0.71
N ASP A 138 3.69 23.94 0.00
CA ASP A 138 2.35 24.36 0.39
C ASP A 138 1.85 23.52 1.58
N LEU A 139 1.65 24.20 2.72
CA LEU A 139 1.19 23.56 3.96
C LEU A 139 -0.17 22.87 3.79
N SER A 140 -1.03 23.36 2.91
CA SER A 140 -2.33 22.75 2.64
C SER A 140 -2.16 21.40 1.95
N VAL A 141 -1.33 21.32 0.93
CA VAL A 141 -0.99 20.08 0.21
C VAL A 141 -0.32 19.08 1.16
N PHE A 142 0.70 19.54 1.89
CA PHE A 142 1.40 18.71 2.85
C PHE A 142 0.46 18.14 3.93
N SER A 143 -0.46 18.95 4.45
CA SER A 143 -1.45 18.51 5.45
C SER A 143 -2.37 17.41 4.90
N LEU A 144 -2.81 17.52 3.65
CA LEU A 144 -3.62 16.48 3.00
C LEU A 144 -2.85 15.17 2.84
N ILE A 145 -1.58 15.23 2.51
CA ILE A 145 -0.73 14.04 2.40
C ILE A 145 -0.55 13.37 3.78
N VAL A 146 -0.38 14.17 4.84
CA VAL A 146 -0.32 13.65 6.22
C VAL A 146 -1.65 12.98 6.61
N ILE A 147 -2.79 13.60 6.27
CA ILE A 147 -4.11 13.01 6.52
C ILE A 147 -4.26 11.68 5.76
N HIS A 148 -3.87 11.63 4.48
CA HIS A 148 -3.84 10.39 3.71
C HIS A 148 -3.08 9.29 4.45
N GLN A 149 -1.90 9.60 4.95
CA GLN A 149 -1.06 8.63 5.65
C GLN A 149 -1.68 8.17 6.98
N ILE A 150 -2.29 9.09 7.74
CA ILE A 150 -3.01 8.76 8.98
C ILE A 150 -4.18 7.83 8.68
N VAL A 151 -4.97 8.13 7.64
CA VAL A 151 -6.10 7.29 7.23
C VAL A 151 -5.64 5.93 6.77
N TRP A 152 -4.58 5.86 5.99
CA TRP A 152 -3.98 4.59 5.56
C TRP A 152 -3.60 3.73 6.77
N PHE A 153 -2.91 4.33 7.74
CA PHE A 153 -2.50 3.66 8.97
C PHE A 153 -3.71 3.19 9.80
N LEU A 154 -4.71 4.05 10.00
CA LEU A 154 -5.92 3.69 10.76
C LEU A 154 -6.69 2.56 10.07
N SER A 155 -6.81 2.60 8.74
CA SER A 155 -7.42 1.54 7.95
C SER A 155 -6.65 0.22 8.11
N ASN A 156 -5.32 0.26 8.04
CA ASN A 156 -4.46 -0.91 8.24
C ASN A 156 -4.66 -1.51 9.65
N PHE A 157 -4.65 -0.66 10.67
CA PHE A 157 -4.88 -1.08 12.05
C PHE A 157 -6.25 -1.76 12.22
N ILE A 158 -7.32 -1.15 11.68
CA ILE A 158 -8.67 -1.72 11.76
C ILE A 158 -8.74 -3.06 11.01
N CYS A 159 -8.18 -3.14 9.80
CA CYS A 159 -8.14 -4.38 9.03
C CYS A 159 -7.36 -5.48 9.77
N ALA A 160 -6.20 -5.17 10.33
CA ALA A 160 -5.40 -6.11 11.11
C ALA A 160 -6.17 -6.60 12.36
N LEU A 161 -6.80 -5.67 13.09
CA LEU A 161 -7.63 -6.01 14.26
C LEU A 161 -8.78 -6.94 13.87
N LEU A 162 -9.49 -6.65 12.78
CA LEU A 162 -10.59 -7.49 12.30
C LEU A 162 -10.09 -8.89 11.88
N ILE A 163 -8.94 -8.96 11.20
CA ILE A 163 -8.34 -10.24 10.80
C ILE A 163 -7.97 -11.06 12.04
N ASP A 164 -7.31 -10.44 13.02
CA ASP A 164 -6.89 -11.15 14.23
C ASP A 164 -8.07 -11.63 15.06
N LEU A 165 -9.11 -10.82 15.23
CA LEU A 165 -10.29 -11.18 15.98
C LEU A 165 -11.16 -12.24 15.28
N PHE A 166 -11.46 -12.05 13.98
CA PHE A 166 -12.43 -12.89 13.28
C PHE A 166 -11.81 -14.07 12.56
N VAL A 167 -10.56 -13.94 12.09
CA VAL A 167 -9.88 -15.01 11.35
C VAL A 167 -9.05 -15.87 12.28
N TYR A 168 -8.19 -15.25 13.12
CA TYR A 168 -7.28 -15.96 14.00
C TYR A 168 -7.81 -16.17 15.43
N GLU A 169 -8.89 -15.49 15.81
CA GLU A 169 -9.51 -15.59 17.16
C GLU A 169 -8.50 -15.23 18.27
N THR A 170 -7.65 -14.24 18.00
CA THR A 170 -6.59 -13.78 18.91
C THR A 170 -7.14 -12.76 19.90
N GLU A 171 -6.59 -12.71 21.12
CA GLU A 171 -6.97 -11.70 22.11
C GLU A 171 -6.50 -10.29 21.70
N VAL A 172 -7.35 -9.27 21.91
CA VAL A 172 -7.09 -7.86 21.53
C VAL A 172 -5.78 -7.32 22.09
N ALA A 173 -5.38 -7.74 23.30
CA ALA A 173 -4.15 -7.28 23.94
C ALA A 173 -2.87 -7.66 23.17
N PHE A 174 -2.86 -8.83 22.50
CA PHE A 174 -1.73 -9.25 21.66
C PHE A 174 -1.68 -8.44 20.36
N VAL A 175 -2.82 -8.19 19.75
CA VAL A 175 -2.92 -7.40 18.51
C VAL A 175 -2.33 -6.01 18.71
N ALA A 176 -2.69 -5.32 19.78
CA ALA A 176 -2.21 -3.97 20.06
C ALA A 176 -0.69 -3.87 20.17
N LYS A 177 -0.03 -4.91 20.75
CA LYS A 177 1.43 -4.94 20.89
C LYS A 177 2.14 -5.11 19.55
N ASP A 178 1.65 -5.97 18.68
CA ASP A 178 2.25 -6.22 17.37
C ASP A 178 2.10 -5.00 16.45
N GLN A 179 0.99 -4.26 16.58
CA GLN A 179 0.74 -3.04 15.80
C GLN A 179 1.68 -1.87 16.13
N VAL A 180 2.32 -1.85 17.32
CA VAL A 180 3.31 -0.80 17.65
C VAL A 180 4.48 -0.81 16.66
N ALA A 181 4.95 -1.98 16.23
CA ALA A 181 6.02 -2.09 15.24
C ALA A 181 5.60 -1.51 13.89
N ASP A 182 4.35 -1.72 13.47
CA ASP A 182 3.79 -1.19 12.24
C ASP A 182 3.65 0.35 12.28
N VAL A 183 3.27 0.92 13.44
CA VAL A 183 3.26 2.37 13.64
C VAL A 183 4.64 2.97 13.44
N VAL A 184 5.64 2.42 14.14
CA VAL A 184 7.02 2.91 14.07
C VAL A 184 7.55 2.80 12.65
N SER A 185 7.30 1.68 11.97
CA SER A 185 7.68 1.47 10.58
C SER A 185 7.04 2.50 9.67
N SER A 186 5.74 2.77 9.82
CA SER A 186 5.00 3.74 9.01
C SER A 186 5.53 5.17 9.17
N ILE A 187 5.91 5.57 10.40
CA ILE A 187 6.52 6.88 10.66
C ILE A 187 7.86 7.03 9.93
N ILE A 188 8.66 5.97 9.89
CA ILE A 188 9.98 5.97 9.21
C ILE A 188 9.80 5.97 7.69
N ILE A 189 8.83 5.22 7.19
CA ILE A 189 8.62 5.00 5.75
C ILE A 189 7.97 6.22 5.08
N PHE A 190 7.13 6.97 5.79
CA PHE A 190 6.45 8.14 5.24
C PHE A 190 7.39 9.20 4.63
N PRO A 191 8.45 9.69 5.33
CA PRO A 191 9.41 10.61 4.74
C PRO A 191 10.13 10.02 3.51
N ILE A 192 10.38 8.72 3.48
CA ILE A 192 11.03 8.06 2.34
C ILE A 192 10.12 8.14 1.09
N GLY A 193 8.83 7.94 1.25
CA GLY A 193 7.86 8.09 0.16
C GLY A 193 7.81 9.52 -0.38
N LEU A 194 7.80 10.53 0.50
CA LEU A 194 7.84 11.94 0.11
C LEU A 194 9.14 12.30 -0.59
N LEU A 195 10.28 11.81 -0.08
CA LEU A 195 11.58 12.04 -0.67
C LEU A 195 11.66 11.42 -2.07
N LEU A 196 11.15 10.20 -2.24
CA LEU A 196 11.09 9.55 -3.56
C LEU A 196 10.23 10.35 -4.53
N TYR A 197 9.05 10.83 -4.09
CA TYR A 197 8.18 11.66 -4.92
C TYR A 197 8.88 12.97 -5.32
N SER A 198 9.43 13.73 -4.37
CA SER A 198 10.09 15.02 -4.65
C SER A 198 11.30 14.84 -5.56
N THR A 199 12.15 13.84 -5.28
CA THR A 199 13.32 13.54 -6.11
C THR A 199 12.91 13.12 -7.53
N TYR A 200 11.79 12.38 -7.66
CA TYR A 200 11.26 12.00 -8.96
C TYR A 200 10.76 13.22 -9.76
N GLN A 201 10.12 14.19 -9.10
CA GLN A 201 9.71 15.44 -9.75
C GLN A 201 10.90 16.24 -10.29
N GLU A 202 12.04 16.21 -9.64
CA GLU A 202 13.24 16.94 -10.04
C GLU A 202 14.09 16.17 -11.06
N LEU A 203 14.32 14.88 -10.85
CA LEU A 203 15.29 14.05 -11.58
C LEU A 203 14.64 13.02 -12.52
N GLY A 204 13.32 12.88 -12.49
CA GLY A 204 12.60 11.89 -13.30
C GLY A 204 13.06 10.46 -13.00
N LEU A 205 13.30 9.68 -14.05
CA LEU A 205 13.67 8.26 -13.95
C LEU A 205 14.94 7.99 -13.13
N ILE A 206 15.86 8.95 -13.04
CA ILE A 206 17.10 8.82 -12.29
C ILE A 206 16.80 8.60 -10.79
N ALA A 207 15.76 9.24 -10.27
CA ALA A 207 15.35 9.07 -8.87
C ALA A 207 15.01 7.61 -8.55
N ILE A 208 14.28 6.93 -9.44
CA ILE A 208 13.91 5.52 -9.28
C ILE A 208 15.15 4.63 -9.25
N MET A 209 16.14 4.92 -10.10
CA MET A 209 17.39 4.18 -10.12
C MET A 209 18.20 4.39 -8.84
N ILE A 210 18.28 5.61 -8.31
CA ILE A 210 19.02 5.92 -7.07
C ILE A 210 18.42 5.17 -5.88
N VAL A 211 17.10 5.15 -5.76
CA VAL A 211 16.40 4.49 -4.65
C VAL A 211 16.36 2.96 -4.82
N GLY A 212 16.33 2.49 -6.06
CA GLY A 212 16.23 1.06 -6.38
C GLY A 212 17.57 0.29 -6.33
N ILE A 213 18.69 0.97 -6.25
CA ILE A 213 20.02 0.33 -6.12
C ILE A 213 20.39 0.34 -4.63
N PRO A 214 20.31 -0.81 -3.94
CA PRO A 214 20.69 -0.92 -2.54
C PRO A 214 22.20 -0.82 -2.34
#